data_44cb7f4ae009674fa868463c70e12462
#
_entry.id   44cb7f4ae009674fa868463c70e12462
#
_cell.length_a   1.000
_cell.length_b   1.000
_cell.length_c   1.000
_cell.angle_alpha   90.00
_cell.angle_beta   90.00
_cell.angle_gamma   90.00
#
_symmetry.space_group_name_H-M   'P 1'
#
loop_
_entity.id
_entity.type
_entity.pdbx_description
1 polymer ?
#
loop_
_entity_poly.entity_id
_entity_poly.type
_entity_poly.pdbx_seq_one_letter_code
_entity_poly.pdbx_strand_id
1 'polypeptide(L)'
;IFKSPSTMSEFIILHKDNPSGLPDKDKELKIPIVFSSTSSESTVCTVKFFYYDSRLDQDDAGNILCSQRGLVVWDHDIPFTATPIKDTIESFLNTPLPEEAAAAGLSSEFPLSGVSLESLNLDKDSGLLTIRLSDKYNQTGGGACRVGILKFQLEAVAKQFPEVKEVKFEPETLFQP
;
A
#
# COMPACT_ATOMS: atom_id res chain seq x y z
N ILE A 1 -4.37 -13.52 6.42
CA ILE A 1 -5.22 -14.68 6.04
C ILE A 1 -6.47 -14.08 5.44
N PHE A 2 -6.54 -14.00 4.12
CA PHE A 2 -7.71 -13.50 3.40
C PHE A 2 -8.70 -14.67 3.26
N LYS A 3 -9.88 -14.53 3.88
CA LYS A 3 -10.99 -15.43 3.64
C LYS A 3 -11.73 -14.96 2.39
N SER A 4 -11.81 -15.84 1.40
CA SER A 4 -12.76 -15.68 0.29
C SER A 4 -14.18 -15.54 0.85
N PRO A 5 -15.02 -14.65 0.32
CA PRO A 5 -16.42 -14.59 0.69
C PRO A 5 -17.10 -15.86 0.18
N SER A 6 -17.47 -16.77 1.09
CA SER A 6 -18.38 -17.85 0.75
C SER A 6 -19.80 -17.28 0.75
N THR A 7 -20.45 -17.31 -0.38
CA THR A 7 -21.87 -17.05 -0.52
C THR A 7 -22.63 -18.17 0.22
N MET A 8 -22.99 -17.92 1.49
CA MET A 8 -23.95 -18.71 2.20
C MET A 8 -25.35 -18.13 1.93
N SER A 9 -26.16 -18.89 1.19
CA SER A 9 -27.60 -18.62 1.10
C SER A 9 -28.25 -19.31 2.28
N GLU A 10 -28.56 -18.58 3.35
CA GLU A 10 -29.40 -19.07 4.42
C GLU A 10 -30.88 -18.81 4.09
N PHE A 11 -31.69 -19.84 4.21
CA PHE A 11 -33.13 -19.73 4.07
C PHE A 11 -33.76 -19.88 5.44
N ILE A 12 -34.63 -18.93 5.83
CA ILE A 12 -35.47 -19.07 7.04
C ILE A 12 -36.83 -19.61 6.61
N ILE A 13 -37.17 -20.77 7.13
CA ILE A 13 -38.50 -21.38 6.95
C ILE A 13 -39.40 -20.85 8.09
N LEU A 14 -40.37 -20.02 7.73
CA LEU A 14 -41.41 -19.57 8.67
C LEU A 14 -42.60 -20.51 8.59
N HIS A 15 -42.84 -21.28 9.64
CA HIS A 15 -44.09 -22.01 9.81
C HIS A 15 -45.16 -21.05 10.35
N LYS A 16 -46.27 -20.96 9.64
CA LYS A 16 -47.44 -20.23 10.09
C LYS A 16 -48.36 -21.22 10.78
N ASP A 17 -48.45 -21.17 12.08
CA ASP A 17 -49.44 -21.94 12.87
C ASP A 17 -50.83 -21.50 12.45
N ASN A 18 -51.62 -22.46 11.91
CA ASN A 18 -53.00 -22.25 11.53
C ASN A 18 -53.92 -22.77 12.68
N PRO A 19 -54.61 -21.90 13.41
CA PRO A 19 -55.42 -22.32 14.57
C PRO A 19 -56.76 -23.00 14.22
N SER A 20 -57.05 -23.27 12.95
CA SER A 20 -58.37 -23.78 12.54
C SER A 20 -58.41 -25.19 11.96
N GLY A 21 -57.50 -26.11 12.32
CA GLY A 21 -57.69 -27.55 12.23
C GLY A 21 -58.08 -28.20 10.86
N LEU A 22 -57.95 -27.52 9.75
CA LEU A 22 -58.16 -28.06 8.41
C LEU A 22 -56.82 -28.38 7.75
N PRO A 23 -56.68 -29.53 7.06
CA PRO A 23 -55.44 -29.88 6.36
C PRO A 23 -55.27 -28.99 5.14
N ASP A 24 -54.57 -27.93 5.29
CA ASP A 24 -54.12 -27.11 4.15
C ASP A 24 -52.76 -27.66 3.66
N LYS A 25 -52.72 -27.94 2.38
CA LYS A 25 -51.51 -28.41 1.71
C LYS A 25 -50.43 -27.38 1.95
N ASP A 26 -49.30 -27.81 2.50
CA ASP A 26 -48.12 -27.04 2.79
C ASP A 26 -47.71 -26.16 1.58
N LYS A 27 -48.15 -24.90 1.63
CA LYS A 27 -47.57 -23.89 0.76
C LYS A 27 -46.32 -23.34 1.44
N GLU A 28 -45.22 -23.97 1.18
CA GLU A 28 -43.90 -23.46 1.53
C GLU A 28 -43.68 -22.14 0.81
N LEU A 29 -43.85 -21.02 1.50
CA LEU A 29 -43.56 -19.71 0.94
C LEU A 29 -42.08 -19.45 1.08
N LYS A 30 -41.31 -19.76 0.05
CA LYS A 30 -39.90 -19.40 -0.03
C LYS A 30 -39.79 -17.91 -0.37
N ILE A 31 -39.58 -17.10 0.64
CA ILE A 31 -39.25 -15.70 0.45
C ILE A 31 -37.72 -15.61 0.30
N PRO A 32 -37.19 -15.25 -0.87
CA PRO A 32 -35.76 -15.01 -1.00
C PRO A 32 -35.43 -13.74 -0.18
N ILE A 33 -34.70 -13.91 0.92
CA ILE A 33 -34.12 -12.78 1.60
C ILE A 33 -32.91 -12.35 0.77
N VAL A 34 -33.11 -11.34 -0.05
CA VAL A 34 -32.01 -10.65 -0.72
C VAL A 34 -31.35 -9.78 0.35
N PHE A 35 -30.26 -10.27 0.94
CA PHE A 35 -29.34 -9.38 1.63
C PHE A 35 -28.71 -8.47 0.57
N SER A 36 -29.28 -7.29 0.41
CA SER A 36 -28.50 -6.19 -0.15
C SER A 36 -27.43 -5.87 0.89
N SER A 37 -26.29 -6.57 0.81
CA SER A 37 -25.07 -6.08 1.42
C SER A 37 -24.65 -4.85 0.61
N THR A 38 -25.24 -3.71 0.96
CA THR A 38 -24.64 -2.41 0.69
C THR A 38 -23.50 -2.20 1.72
N SER A 39 -22.56 -3.15 1.80
CA SER A 39 -21.21 -2.81 2.11
C SER A 39 -20.68 -2.25 0.80
N SER A 40 -20.50 -0.95 0.70
CA SER A 40 -19.55 -0.39 -0.23
C SER A 40 -18.22 -1.09 0.10
N GLU A 41 -17.91 -2.20 -0.58
CA GLU A 41 -16.57 -2.76 -0.53
C GLU A 41 -15.67 -1.58 -0.91
N SER A 42 -14.86 -1.15 0.06
CA SER A 42 -13.86 -0.13 -0.18
C SER A 42 -13.02 -0.64 -1.35
N THR A 43 -13.18 -0.01 -2.51
CA THR A 43 -12.41 -0.35 -3.71
C THR A 43 -10.99 0.20 -3.63
N VAL A 44 -10.65 0.84 -2.51
CA VAL A 44 -9.34 1.44 -2.23
C VAL A 44 -8.73 0.88 -0.95
N CYS A 45 -7.41 0.89 -0.90
CA CYS A 45 -6.58 0.52 0.24
C CYS A 45 -5.69 1.72 0.58
N THR A 46 -5.71 2.17 1.83
CA THR A 46 -4.82 3.24 2.28
C THR A 46 -3.45 2.65 2.59
N VAL A 47 -2.42 3.20 1.96
CA VAL A 47 -1.00 2.87 2.14
C VAL A 47 -0.23 4.11 2.61
N LYS A 48 1.00 3.92 3.06
CA LYS A 48 1.83 5.01 3.56
C LYS A 48 2.91 5.34 2.55
N PHE A 49 2.96 6.62 2.16
CA PHE A 49 4.11 7.19 1.48
C PHE A 49 4.99 7.88 2.50
N PHE A 50 6.27 8.01 2.21
CA PHE A 50 7.23 8.62 3.11
C PHE A 50 7.94 9.76 2.39
N TYR A 51 7.67 10.98 2.84
CA TYR A 51 8.29 12.19 2.33
C TYR A 51 9.33 12.71 3.32
N TYR A 52 10.22 13.58 2.88
CA TYR A 52 11.33 14.04 3.69
C TYR A 52 11.10 15.48 4.17
N ASP A 53 11.28 15.69 5.48
CA ASP A 53 11.30 17.01 6.13
C ASP A 53 12.69 17.27 6.69
N SER A 54 13.46 18.15 6.06
CA SER A 54 14.81 18.50 6.48
C SER A 54 14.85 19.21 7.85
N ARG A 55 13.74 19.79 8.30
CA ARG A 55 13.65 20.47 9.61
C ARG A 55 13.68 19.47 10.76
N LEU A 56 13.22 18.24 10.53
CA LEU A 56 13.22 17.15 11.52
C LEU A 56 14.56 16.40 11.55
N ASP A 57 15.45 16.67 10.60
CA ASP A 57 16.69 15.92 10.40
C ASP A 57 17.91 16.80 10.45
N GLN A 58 17.97 17.65 11.49
CA GLN A 58 19.10 18.54 11.77
C GLN A 58 19.82 18.15 13.06
N ASP A 59 21.12 18.47 13.10
CA ASP A 59 21.90 18.46 14.31
C ASP A 59 21.70 19.78 15.11
N ASP A 60 22.34 19.86 16.28
CA ASP A 60 22.25 21.05 17.15
C ASP A 60 22.83 22.32 16.51
N ALA A 61 23.63 22.19 15.46
CA ALA A 61 24.19 23.28 14.68
C ALA A 61 23.35 23.68 13.48
N GLY A 62 22.25 22.96 13.22
CA GLY A 62 21.35 23.17 12.08
C GLY A 62 21.79 22.50 10.78
N ASN A 63 22.80 21.63 10.82
CA ASN A 63 23.21 20.88 9.64
C ASN A 63 22.23 19.71 9.36
N ILE A 64 21.85 19.53 8.10
CA ILE A 64 21.01 18.43 7.68
C ILE A 64 21.81 17.11 7.72
N LEU A 65 21.30 16.10 8.43
CA LEU A 65 21.96 14.81 8.62
C LEU A 65 21.74 13.82 7.49
N CYS A 66 20.74 14.08 6.63
CA CYS A 66 20.35 13.21 5.52
C CYS A 66 20.06 11.77 5.98
N SER A 67 19.28 11.65 7.06
CA SER A 67 18.97 10.37 7.71
C SER A 67 17.48 10.02 7.63
N GLN A 68 17.12 8.85 8.11
CA GLN A 68 15.72 8.42 8.18
C GLN A 68 14.86 9.23 9.17
N ARG A 69 15.47 10.05 10.05
CA ARG A 69 14.75 10.88 11.03
C ARG A 69 13.85 11.92 10.36
N GLY A 70 14.22 12.35 9.16
CA GLY A 70 13.43 13.29 8.37
C GLY A 70 12.24 12.68 7.65
N LEU A 71 12.01 11.36 7.74
CA LEU A 71 10.89 10.73 7.05
C LEU A 71 9.58 10.99 7.78
N VAL A 72 8.60 11.53 7.05
CA VAL A 72 7.25 11.82 7.50
C VAL A 72 6.26 10.97 6.73
N VAL A 73 5.35 10.34 7.45
CA VAL A 73 4.29 9.50 6.88
C VAL A 73 3.21 10.38 6.26
N TRP A 74 2.76 9.96 5.07
CA TRP A 74 1.63 10.53 4.35
C TRP A 74 0.71 9.41 3.84
N ASP A 75 -0.55 9.42 4.27
CA ASP A 75 -1.51 8.42 3.82
C ASP A 75 -1.87 8.65 2.35
N HIS A 76 -1.93 7.57 1.59
CA HIS A 76 -2.24 7.58 0.17
C HIS A 76 -3.16 6.41 -0.18
N ASP A 77 -4.20 6.68 -0.96
CA ASP A 77 -5.15 5.66 -1.37
C ASP A 77 -4.75 5.07 -2.73
N ILE A 78 -4.63 3.74 -2.78
CA ILE A 78 -4.44 2.98 -4.01
C ILE A 78 -5.65 2.07 -4.25
N PRO A 79 -5.92 1.66 -5.50
CA PRO A 79 -6.93 0.64 -5.76
C PRO A 79 -6.66 -0.63 -4.96
N PHE A 80 -7.71 -1.28 -4.46
CA PHE A 80 -7.58 -2.59 -3.82
C PHE A 80 -6.98 -3.60 -4.81
N THR A 81 -5.99 -4.38 -4.36
CA THR A 81 -5.17 -5.21 -5.24
C THR A 81 -4.73 -6.51 -4.60
N ALA A 82 -4.44 -7.51 -5.42
CA ALA A 82 -3.87 -8.79 -5.00
C ALA A 82 -2.34 -8.72 -4.78
N THR A 83 -1.68 -7.63 -5.23
CA THR A 83 -0.23 -7.42 -5.16
C THR A 83 0.14 -6.12 -4.44
N PRO A 84 -0.28 -5.95 -3.15
CA PRO A 84 -0.22 -4.65 -2.47
C PRO A 84 1.20 -4.07 -2.39
N ILE A 85 2.22 -4.87 -2.13
CA ILE A 85 3.62 -4.39 -2.07
C ILE A 85 4.04 -3.81 -3.42
N LYS A 86 3.76 -4.53 -4.51
CA LYS A 86 4.14 -4.11 -5.86
C LYS A 86 3.43 -2.80 -6.23
N ASP A 87 2.12 -2.78 -6.08
CA ASP A 87 1.30 -1.66 -6.51
C ASP A 87 1.54 -0.41 -5.67
N THR A 88 1.88 -0.58 -4.39
CA THR A 88 2.31 0.54 -3.52
C THR A 88 3.64 1.13 -3.98
N ILE A 89 4.63 0.28 -4.29
CA ILE A 89 5.94 0.75 -4.77
C ILE A 89 5.79 1.41 -6.15
N GLU A 90 5.05 0.81 -7.07
CA GLU A 90 4.77 1.42 -8.38
C GLU A 90 4.03 2.75 -8.25
N SER A 91 3.05 2.82 -7.36
CA SER A 91 2.32 4.06 -7.10
C SER A 91 3.25 5.15 -6.54
N PHE A 92 4.09 4.82 -5.56
CA PHE A 92 5.05 5.77 -4.99
C PHE A 92 6.05 6.29 -6.03
N LEU A 93 6.58 5.41 -6.88
CA LEU A 93 7.53 5.79 -7.94
C LEU A 93 6.92 6.72 -9.00
N ASN A 94 5.60 6.70 -9.17
CA ASN A 94 4.90 7.43 -10.24
C ASN A 94 4.01 8.58 -9.74
N THR A 95 3.83 8.73 -8.42
CA THR A 95 2.96 9.78 -7.85
C THR A 95 3.80 11.00 -7.46
N PRO A 96 3.51 12.18 -7.99
CA PRO A 96 4.17 13.40 -7.57
C PRO A 96 3.80 13.76 -6.11
N LEU A 97 4.68 14.54 -5.46
CA LEU A 97 4.42 15.08 -4.13
C LEU A 97 3.11 15.89 -4.15
N PRO A 98 2.12 15.58 -3.28
CA PRO A 98 0.90 16.35 -3.18
C PRO A 98 1.16 17.83 -2.80
N GLU A 99 0.33 18.74 -3.30
CA GLU A 99 0.48 20.18 -3.00
C GLU A 99 0.39 20.46 -1.50
N GLU A 100 -0.48 19.75 -0.79
CA GLU A 100 -0.64 19.89 0.67
C GLU A 100 0.62 19.43 1.42
N ALA A 101 1.26 18.36 0.95
CA ALA A 101 2.52 17.88 1.53
C ALA A 101 3.65 18.86 1.25
N ALA A 102 3.73 19.42 0.05
CA ALA A 102 4.69 20.46 -0.31
C ALA A 102 4.47 21.74 0.53
N ALA A 103 3.22 22.17 0.71
CA ALA A 103 2.87 23.30 1.56
C ALA A 103 3.22 23.08 3.03
N ALA A 104 3.19 21.82 3.51
CA ALA A 104 3.65 21.44 4.83
C ALA A 104 5.18 21.45 4.96
N GLY A 105 5.93 21.69 3.88
CA GLY A 105 7.38 21.72 3.84
C GLY A 105 8.04 20.37 3.63
N LEU A 106 7.27 19.36 3.20
CA LEU A 106 7.80 18.04 2.82
C LEU A 106 8.39 18.08 1.42
N SER A 107 9.31 17.17 1.16
CA SER A 107 9.97 17.04 -0.14
C SER A 107 10.05 15.57 -0.59
N SER A 108 10.03 15.39 -1.90
CA SER A 108 10.35 14.14 -2.59
C SER A 108 10.81 14.49 -4.00
N GLU A 109 11.74 13.72 -4.53
CA GLU A 109 12.14 13.84 -5.92
C GLU A 109 11.39 12.87 -6.84
N PHE A 110 10.67 11.89 -6.29
CA PHE A 110 9.81 11.03 -7.08
C PHE A 110 8.58 11.81 -7.61
N PRO A 111 8.16 11.54 -8.86
CA PRO A 111 8.68 10.55 -9.82
C PRO A 111 9.98 10.98 -10.49
N LEU A 112 10.92 10.04 -10.62
CA LEU A 112 12.17 10.26 -11.36
C LEU A 112 12.02 9.80 -12.81
N SER A 113 12.41 10.66 -13.75
CA SER A 113 12.29 10.37 -15.18
C SER A 113 13.10 9.14 -15.59
N GLY A 114 12.43 8.15 -16.21
CA GLY A 114 13.08 6.93 -16.68
C GLY A 114 13.40 5.92 -15.58
N VAL A 115 12.95 6.15 -14.34
CA VAL A 115 12.98 5.17 -13.27
C VAL A 115 11.65 4.43 -13.23
N SER A 116 11.69 3.10 -13.21
CA SER A 116 10.49 2.26 -13.14
C SER A 116 10.80 0.94 -12.44
N LEU A 117 9.75 0.34 -11.86
CA LEU A 117 9.86 -0.98 -11.27
C LEU A 117 9.91 -2.05 -12.36
N GLU A 118 10.97 -2.87 -12.38
CA GLU A 118 11.09 -4.02 -13.28
C GLU A 118 10.54 -5.31 -12.65
N SER A 119 10.93 -5.57 -11.41
CA SER A 119 10.45 -6.75 -10.70
C SER A 119 10.60 -6.62 -9.18
N LEU A 120 9.79 -7.41 -8.46
CA LEU A 120 9.89 -7.62 -7.01
C LEU A 120 10.02 -9.09 -6.72
N ASN A 121 10.88 -9.43 -5.79
CA ASN A 121 11.00 -10.79 -5.25
C ASN A 121 11.09 -10.72 -3.73
N LEU A 122 10.08 -11.27 -3.04
CA LEU A 122 10.06 -11.40 -1.58
C LEU A 122 10.40 -12.84 -1.21
N ASP A 123 11.54 -13.02 -0.57
CA ASP A 123 11.86 -14.25 0.15
C ASP A 123 11.07 -14.26 1.48
N LYS A 124 10.06 -15.13 1.53
CA LYS A 124 9.13 -15.19 2.68
C LYS A 124 9.79 -15.76 3.96
N ASP A 125 10.86 -16.51 3.81
CA ASP A 125 11.54 -17.14 4.96
C ASP A 125 12.43 -16.11 5.68
N SER A 126 13.19 -15.33 4.94
CA SER A 126 14.06 -14.27 5.47
C SER A 126 13.34 -12.93 5.64
N GLY A 127 12.30 -12.66 4.84
CA GLY A 127 11.65 -11.35 4.74
C GLY A 127 12.46 -10.35 3.89
N LEU A 128 13.41 -10.82 3.08
CA LEU A 128 14.18 -10.00 2.17
C LEU A 128 13.37 -9.69 0.91
N LEU A 129 13.09 -8.41 0.69
CA LEU A 129 12.49 -7.92 -0.54
C LEU A 129 13.58 -7.41 -1.48
N THR A 130 13.75 -8.04 -2.62
CA THR A 130 14.60 -7.54 -3.70
C THR A 130 13.76 -6.70 -4.65
N ILE A 131 14.10 -5.42 -4.77
CA ILE A 131 13.47 -4.44 -5.67
C ILE A 131 14.42 -4.21 -6.84
N ARG A 132 14.00 -4.62 -8.04
CA ARG A 132 14.75 -4.33 -9.27
C ARG A 132 14.12 -3.15 -9.97
N LEU A 133 14.93 -2.10 -10.18
CA LEU A 133 14.52 -0.90 -10.89
C LEU A 133 15.30 -0.76 -12.20
N SER A 134 14.61 -0.27 -13.23
CA SER A 134 15.25 0.37 -14.36
C SER A 134 15.53 1.83 -14.02
N ASP A 135 16.72 2.31 -14.33
CA ASP A 135 17.09 3.72 -14.26
C ASP A 135 17.79 4.16 -15.54
N LYS A 136 16.99 4.43 -16.53
CA LYS A 136 17.46 4.69 -17.90
C LYS A 136 18.42 5.90 -18.01
N TYR A 137 18.26 6.87 -17.11
CA TYR A 137 18.98 8.14 -17.18
C TYR A 137 19.87 8.40 -15.96
N ASN A 138 20.16 7.37 -15.17
CA ASN A 138 20.95 7.46 -13.93
C ASN A 138 20.40 8.52 -12.96
N GLN A 139 19.08 8.58 -12.83
CA GLN A 139 18.40 9.56 -11.97
C GLN A 139 18.48 9.22 -10.48
N THR A 140 18.80 7.97 -10.13
CA THR A 140 19.00 7.55 -8.73
C THR A 140 20.39 7.87 -8.20
N GLY A 141 21.33 8.29 -9.06
CA GLY A 141 22.68 8.72 -8.67
C GLY A 141 22.73 10.16 -8.19
N GLY A 142 23.87 10.58 -7.62
CA GLY A 142 24.07 11.98 -7.20
C GLY A 142 24.84 12.11 -5.89
N GLY A 143 24.72 13.25 -5.21
CA GLY A 143 25.37 13.46 -3.91
C GLY A 143 24.85 12.51 -2.84
N ALA A 144 25.71 12.10 -1.90
CA ALA A 144 25.43 11.09 -0.87
C ALA A 144 24.13 11.37 -0.07
N CYS A 145 23.87 12.63 0.26
CA CYS A 145 22.65 13.05 0.96
C CYS A 145 21.40 12.75 0.13
N ARG A 146 21.38 13.19 -1.12
CA ARG A 146 20.27 12.98 -2.04
C ARG A 146 19.95 11.50 -2.23
N VAL A 147 20.99 10.75 -2.54
CA VAL A 147 20.92 9.30 -2.77
C VAL A 147 20.41 8.56 -1.54
N GLY A 148 20.90 8.95 -0.35
CA GLY A 148 20.42 8.40 0.92
C GLY A 148 18.93 8.64 1.14
N ILE A 149 18.45 9.87 0.91
CA ILE A 149 17.03 10.21 1.08
C ILE A 149 16.15 9.43 0.11
N LEU A 150 16.50 9.36 -1.18
CA LEU A 150 15.76 8.57 -2.17
C LEU A 150 15.62 7.10 -1.74
N LYS A 151 16.74 6.52 -1.32
CA LYS A 151 16.79 5.13 -0.85
C LYS A 151 15.91 4.94 0.38
N PHE A 152 16.03 5.81 1.40
CA PHE A 152 15.27 5.71 2.64
C PHE A 152 13.76 5.83 2.42
N GLN A 153 13.33 6.72 1.54
CA GLN A 153 11.91 6.85 1.21
C GLN A 153 11.37 5.54 0.64
N LEU A 154 12.04 4.94 -0.33
CA LEU A 154 11.60 3.71 -0.97
C LEU A 154 11.69 2.48 -0.03
N GLU A 155 12.72 2.42 0.81
CA GLU A 155 12.83 1.41 1.88
C GLU A 155 11.67 1.51 2.88
N ALA A 156 11.32 2.71 3.31
CA ALA A 156 10.24 2.92 4.25
C ALA A 156 8.87 2.56 3.65
N VAL A 157 8.64 2.90 2.37
CA VAL A 157 7.45 2.48 1.63
C VAL A 157 7.34 0.96 1.56
N ALA A 158 8.45 0.25 1.34
CA ALA A 158 8.45 -1.21 1.29
C ALA A 158 8.26 -1.83 2.68
N LYS A 159 8.92 -1.29 3.72
CA LYS A 159 8.92 -1.83 5.08
C LYS A 159 7.63 -1.58 5.87
N GLN A 160 6.66 -0.84 5.33
CA GLN A 160 5.34 -0.75 5.95
C GLN A 160 4.60 -2.09 5.98
N PHE A 161 4.99 -3.04 5.11
CA PHE A 161 4.42 -4.38 5.05
C PHE A 161 5.14 -5.30 6.05
N PRO A 162 4.42 -5.96 6.98
CA PRO A 162 5.04 -6.74 8.06
C PRO A 162 5.92 -7.90 7.60
N GLU A 163 5.66 -8.42 6.39
CA GLU A 163 6.44 -9.49 5.78
C GLU A 163 7.80 -9.02 5.25
N VAL A 164 8.00 -7.69 5.06
CA VAL A 164 9.26 -7.11 4.57
C VAL A 164 10.12 -6.67 5.74
N LYS A 165 11.22 -7.38 5.99
CA LYS A 165 12.19 -7.07 7.05
C LYS A 165 13.40 -6.30 6.51
N GLU A 166 13.86 -6.70 5.34
CA GLU A 166 15.01 -6.11 4.66
C GLU A 166 14.69 -5.80 3.21
N VAL A 167 15.36 -4.78 2.66
CA VAL A 167 15.20 -4.37 1.26
C VAL A 167 16.57 -4.35 0.59
N LYS A 168 16.66 -5.01 -0.57
CA LYS A 168 17.80 -4.96 -1.46
C LYS A 168 17.38 -4.31 -2.77
N PHE A 169 18.21 -3.41 -3.30
CA PHE A 169 18.00 -2.82 -4.61
C PHE A 169 18.91 -3.45 -5.66
N GLU A 170 18.37 -3.67 -6.83
CA GLU A 170 19.10 -4.15 -8.01
C GLU A 170 18.79 -3.30 -9.24
N PRO A 171 19.80 -3.01 -10.09
CA PRO A 171 21.22 -3.37 -9.94
C PRO A 171 21.90 -2.62 -8.78
N GLU A 172 23.06 -3.10 -8.32
CA GLU A 172 23.82 -2.49 -7.21
C GLU A 172 24.33 -1.08 -7.51
N THR A 173 24.26 -0.67 -8.76
CA THR A 173 24.59 0.70 -9.21
C THR A 173 23.52 1.73 -8.85
N LEU A 174 22.34 1.31 -8.42
CA LEU A 174 21.30 2.23 -7.95
C LEU A 174 21.71 2.89 -6.63
N PHE A 175 21.29 4.13 -6.46
CA PHE A 175 21.52 4.90 -5.23
C PHE A 175 23.00 5.00 -4.84
N GLN A 176 23.87 5.13 -5.84
CA GLN A 176 25.31 5.39 -5.63
C GLN A 176 25.59 6.89 -5.71
N PRO A 177 26.40 7.43 -4.76
CA PRO A 177 26.81 8.82 -4.78
C PRO A 177 27.82 9.14 -5.89
#